data_0c7516e8a73658d67e6cae100883830c
#
_entry.id   0c7516e8a73658d67e6cae100883830c
#
_cell.length_a   1.000
_cell.length_b   1.000
_cell.length_c   1.000
_cell.angle_alpha   90.00
_cell.angle_beta   90.00
_cell.angle_gamma   90.00
#
_symmetry.space_group_name_H-M   'P 1'
#
loop_
_entity.id
_entity.type
_entity.pdbx_description
1 polymer ?
#
loop_
_entity_poly.entity_id
_entity_poly.type
_entity_poly.pdbx_seq_one_letter_code
_entity_poly.pdbx_strand_id
1 'polypeptide(L)'
;MKIVERVARVDQSKCVGCKNCERHCPTDAIKVTPGVMPGYVPPCGTACPAGTDVQGYIALAGAGRYEDAYRLIRQSNPFPSVCGRICNHPCQAACNRNDLDESVGIRDIKRFVADKAFENGMPVVEKKRKSNGKKIAVIGAGPSGLSCAYYLQLSGYSVEVFESESVAGGVLAYGIPEYRLPKAVLNRDIQAIEATGVQIHLNTTVGEDVSFDELYKKFHAVYVSTGTQLSRKANIPGEDMPGVYHGLDFLKAVNLGKPVEIGKKVAVIGGGNTAIDAARTARRLGAEVTIVYRRQRNDMPCEERELLEAFEEGVRVLDLAAPVEVVGEGKVQGLKCVRMVPGVKDEKLRRSTTKTEEEFVVEVDNIIVAVSQYSDFPFINKDEVVVSKAGRIVLDEKGMSSKPYVFAGGDVVRGAATAIQAIADGKKAAVNINNYLGSQSGITVGEEIVLPELEVGKTSVLSAA
;
A
#
# COMPACT_ATOMS: atom_id res chain seq x y z
N MET A 1 -9.07 38.11 50.60
CA MET A 1 -9.61 37.08 49.71
C MET A 1 -8.45 36.55 48.88
N LYS A 2 -7.91 35.37 49.19
CA LYS A 2 -6.81 34.77 48.36
C LYS A 2 -7.45 34.17 47.13
N ILE A 3 -7.15 34.75 45.99
CA ILE A 3 -7.51 34.16 44.71
C ILE A 3 -6.60 32.93 44.52
N VAL A 4 -7.14 31.73 44.68
CA VAL A 4 -6.45 30.50 44.35
C VAL A 4 -6.57 30.34 42.84
N GLU A 5 -5.50 30.68 42.12
CA GLU A 5 -5.40 30.34 40.69
C GLU A 5 -5.45 28.81 40.52
N ARG A 6 -6.60 28.31 40.17
CA ARG A 6 -6.74 26.92 39.72
C ARG A 6 -6.41 26.86 38.24
N VAL A 7 -5.13 26.67 37.94
CA VAL A 7 -4.71 26.38 36.58
C VAL A 7 -5.03 24.91 36.28
N ALA A 8 -5.91 24.67 35.32
CA ALA A 8 -6.15 23.32 34.82
C ALA A 8 -4.87 22.79 34.15
N ARG A 9 -4.35 21.68 34.64
CA ARG A 9 -3.21 21.00 34.02
C ARG A 9 -3.72 19.84 33.16
N VAL A 10 -3.34 19.86 31.88
CA VAL A 10 -3.66 18.75 30.97
C VAL A 10 -2.62 17.66 31.18
N ASP A 11 -3.07 16.46 31.49
CA ASP A 11 -2.21 15.28 31.50
C ASP A 11 -1.92 14.89 30.03
N GLN A 12 -0.74 15.23 29.58
CA GLN A 12 -0.31 15.03 28.20
C GLN A 12 -0.26 13.55 27.81
N SER A 13 -0.10 12.64 28.78
CA SER A 13 -0.11 11.20 28.50
C SER A 13 -1.51 10.64 28.18
N LYS A 14 -2.56 11.39 28.53
CA LYS A 14 -3.96 11.01 28.33
C LYS A 14 -4.70 11.90 27.34
N CYS A 15 -4.13 13.03 27.00
CA CYS A 15 -4.76 13.98 26.10
C CYS A 15 -4.64 13.51 24.63
N VAL A 16 -5.77 13.31 23.98
CA VAL A 16 -5.86 12.88 22.58
C VAL A 16 -6.16 14.04 21.61
N GLY A 17 -6.11 15.29 22.07
CA GLY A 17 -6.35 16.46 21.23
C GLY A 17 -7.77 16.56 20.65
N CYS A 18 -8.75 15.86 21.20
CA CYS A 18 -10.12 15.78 20.67
C CYS A 18 -10.91 17.09 20.80
N LYS A 19 -10.35 18.13 21.42
CA LYS A 19 -10.99 19.44 21.67
C LYS A 19 -12.25 19.40 22.53
N ASN A 20 -12.57 18.29 23.17
CA ASN A 20 -13.76 18.17 24.00
C ASN A 20 -13.74 19.16 25.17
N CYS A 21 -12.58 19.40 25.77
CA CYS A 21 -12.35 20.41 26.80
C CYS A 21 -12.62 21.85 26.30
N GLU A 22 -12.23 22.16 25.06
CA GLU A 22 -12.49 23.46 24.43
C GLU A 22 -13.99 23.67 24.19
N ARG A 23 -14.68 22.65 23.66
CA ARG A 23 -16.12 22.71 23.36
C ARG A 23 -17.00 22.84 24.62
N HIS A 24 -16.56 22.28 25.75
CA HIS A 24 -17.31 22.26 27.00
C HIS A 24 -16.77 23.25 28.06
N CYS A 25 -15.82 24.12 27.67
CA CYS A 25 -15.31 25.14 28.57
C CYS A 25 -16.35 26.28 28.74
N PRO A 26 -16.96 26.47 29.91
CA PRO A 26 -18.04 27.44 30.10
C PRO A 26 -17.55 28.91 30.00
N THR A 27 -16.23 29.10 30.07
CA THR A 27 -15.61 30.46 30.05
C THR A 27 -14.78 30.67 28.76
N ASP A 28 -14.82 29.74 27.81
CA ASP A 28 -14.02 29.79 26.57
C ASP A 28 -12.49 29.98 26.81
N ALA A 29 -12.03 29.63 28.04
CA ALA A 29 -10.65 29.83 28.47
C ALA A 29 -9.67 28.75 27.93
N ILE A 30 -10.21 27.66 27.39
CA ILE A 30 -9.40 26.56 26.85
C ILE A 30 -9.40 26.66 25.33
N LYS A 31 -8.23 26.91 24.75
CA LYS A 31 -8.01 26.85 23.30
C LYS A 31 -7.04 25.71 23.00
N VAL A 32 -7.45 24.81 22.12
CA VAL A 32 -6.61 23.69 21.66
C VAL A 32 -6.15 24.01 20.23
N THR A 33 -4.88 24.30 20.07
CA THR A 33 -4.28 24.52 18.76
C THR A 33 -4.26 23.20 17.99
N PRO A 34 -4.88 23.11 16.80
CA PRO A 34 -4.86 21.90 16.01
C PRO A 34 -3.41 21.46 15.69
N GLY A 35 -3.10 20.20 15.95
CA GLY A 35 -1.85 19.59 15.52
C GLY A 35 -0.62 19.84 16.39
N VAL A 36 -0.73 20.59 17.50
CA VAL A 36 0.45 20.91 18.31
C VAL A 36 0.27 20.53 19.78
N MET A 37 0.41 19.25 20.07
CA MET A 37 0.86 18.79 21.37
C MET A 37 2.32 18.37 21.21
N PRO A 38 3.32 19.12 21.69
CA PRO A 38 4.71 18.73 21.59
C PRO A 38 4.92 17.36 22.24
N GLY A 39 5.28 16.35 21.42
CA GLY A 39 5.62 15.00 21.88
C GLY A 39 4.46 13.99 21.93
N TYR A 40 3.20 14.35 21.67
CA TYR A 40 2.11 13.38 21.62
C TYR A 40 1.70 13.06 20.17
N VAL A 41 1.88 11.80 19.79
CA VAL A 41 1.33 11.26 18.54
C VAL A 41 0.09 10.43 18.89
N PRO A 42 -1.10 10.78 18.39
CA PRO A 42 -2.32 10.03 18.70
C PRO A 42 -2.25 8.61 18.11
N PRO A 43 -3.02 7.64 18.67
CA PRO A 43 -3.00 6.26 18.21
C PRO A 43 -3.21 6.10 16.70
N CYS A 44 -4.06 6.92 16.11
CA CYS A 44 -4.28 6.89 14.65
C CYS A 44 -3.02 7.30 13.84
N GLY A 45 -2.21 8.24 14.35
CA GLY A 45 -0.93 8.64 13.75
C GLY A 45 0.14 7.56 13.97
N THR A 46 0.23 7.00 15.18
CA THR A 46 1.17 5.93 15.52
C THR A 46 0.88 4.64 14.74
N ALA A 47 -0.40 4.31 14.53
CA ALA A 47 -0.79 3.13 13.76
C ALA A 47 -0.57 3.28 12.25
N CYS A 48 -0.36 4.49 11.75
CA CYS A 48 -0.08 4.71 10.33
C CYS A 48 1.37 4.33 10.01
N PRO A 49 1.64 3.32 9.16
CA PRO A 49 3.02 2.94 8.81
C PRO A 49 3.85 4.09 8.21
N ALA A 50 3.21 4.98 7.44
CA ALA A 50 3.86 6.15 6.85
C ALA A 50 4.02 7.33 7.83
N GLY A 51 3.45 7.26 9.05
CA GLY A 51 3.49 8.33 10.03
C GLY A 51 2.73 9.58 9.58
N THR A 52 1.57 9.42 8.91
CA THR A 52 0.78 10.56 8.45
C THR A 52 0.15 11.27 9.65
N ASP A 53 0.25 12.61 9.69
CA ASP A 53 -0.42 13.44 10.69
C ASP A 53 -1.93 13.45 10.44
N VAL A 54 -2.59 12.43 11.02
CA VAL A 54 -4.03 12.18 10.85
C VAL A 54 -4.86 13.29 11.48
N GLN A 55 -4.50 13.74 12.67
CA GLN A 55 -5.24 14.82 13.34
C GLN A 55 -5.10 16.14 12.62
N GLY A 56 -3.88 16.46 12.18
CA GLY A 56 -3.60 17.71 11.48
C GLY A 56 -4.41 17.85 10.21
N TYR A 57 -4.40 16.88 9.32
CA TYR A 57 -5.16 17.02 8.07
C TYR A 57 -6.68 16.94 8.26
N ILE A 58 -7.18 16.21 9.27
CA ILE A 58 -8.61 16.19 9.59
C ILE A 58 -9.04 17.57 10.14
N ALA A 59 -8.25 18.19 11.01
CA ALA A 59 -8.52 19.51 11.54
C ALA A 59 -8.53 20.57 10.42
N LEU A 60 -7.55 20.51 9.51
CA LEU A 60 -7.49 21.39 8.34
C LEU A 60 -8.70 21.19 7.41
N ALA A 61 -9.08 19.94 7.16
CA ALA A 61 -10.27 19.63 6.36
C ALA A 61 -11.55 20.16 7.01
N GLY A 62 -11.70 19.99 8.34
CA GLY A 62 -12.83 20.55 9.10
C GLY A 62 -12.89 22.07 9.11
N ALA A 63 -11.75 22.74 8.90
CA ALA A 63 -11.66 24.19 8.75
C ALA A 63 -11.83 24.66 7.28
N GLY A 64 -12.15 23.75 6.34
CA GLY A 64 -12.27 24.08 4.91
C GLY A 64 -10.93 24.30 4.19
N ARG A 65 -9.79 24.06 4.85
CA ARG A 65 -8.44 24.24 4.32
C ARG A 65 -7.95 22.98 3.60
N TYR A 66 -8.63 22.58 2.55
CA TYR A 66 -8.39 21.31 1.86
C TYR A 66 -7.01 21.22 1.21
N GLU A 67 -6.51 22.31 0.66
CA GLU A 67 -5.16 22.37 0.06
C GLU A 67 -4.08 22.13 1.11
N ASP A 68 -4.16 22.78 2.27
CA ASP A 68 -3.20 22.59 3.35
C ASP A 68 -3.30 21.19 3.93
N ALA A 69 -4.50 20.64 4.04
CA ALA A 69 -4.72 19.25 4.43
C ALA A 69 -4.03 18.27 3.44
N TYR A 70 -4.18 18.51 2.14
CA TYR A 70 -3.53 17.71 1.10
C TYR A 70 -1.99 17.79 1.17
N ARG A 71 -1.43 18.99 1.31
CA ARG A 71 0.02 19.21 1.48
C ARG A 71 0.54 18.50 2.72
N LEU A 72 -0.19 18.59 3.85
CA LEU A 72 0.17 17.92 5.09
C LEU A 72 0.20 16.38 4.92
N ILE A 73 -0.76 15.81 4.21
CA ILE A 73 -0.74 14.37 3.89
C ILE A 73 0.51 14.03 3.08
N ARG A 74 0.85 14.83 2.06
CA ARG A 74 1.98 14.57 1.18
C ARG A 74 3.35 14.65 1.85
N GLN A 75 3.47 15.32 3.01
CA GLN A 75 4.70 15.28 3.81
C GLN A 75 5.11 13.85 4.20
N SER A 76 4.14 12.98 4.39
CA SER A 76 4.40 11.60 4.83
C SER A 76 3.92 10.53 3.85
N ASN A 77 3.11 10.89 2.85
CA ASN A 77 2.48 9.97 1.94
C ASN A 77 2.26 10.63 0.56
N PRO A 78 3.07 10.31 -0.45
CA PRO A 78 2.95 10.88 -1.80
C PRO A 78 1.76 10.33 -2.60
N PHE A 79 0.98 9.38 -2.04
CA PHE A 79 -0.18 8.75 -2.66
C PHE A 79 -1.49 9.01 -1.88
N PRO A 80 -1.89 10.27 -1.63
CA PRO A 80 -3.10 10.56 -0.87
C PRO A 80 -4.37 10.06 -1.53
N SER A 81 -4.48 10.16 -2.86
CA SER A 81 -5.66 9.75 -3.63
C SER A 81 -5.82 8.23 -3.64
N VAL A 82 -4.71 7.50 -3.81
CA VAL A 82 -4.66 6.04 -3.74
C VAL A 82 -5.04 5.57 -2.33
N CYS A 83 -4.34 6.08 -1.30
CA CYS A 83 -4.59 5.66 0.08
C CYS A 83 -5.98 6.04 0.59
N GLY A 84 -6.58 7.12 0.07
CA GLY A 84 -7.97 7.46 0.34
C GLY A 84 -8.98 6.43 -0.16
N ARG A 85 -8.58 5.55 -1.10
CA ARG A 85 -9.46 4.53 -1.70
C ARG A 85 -9.17 3.11 -1.23
N ILE A 86 -7.89 2.71 -1.21
CA ILE A 86 -7.52 1.30 -1.05
C ILE A 86 -6.70 0.98 0.20
N CYS A 87 -6.41 1.98 1.05
CA CYS A 87 -5.71 1.73 2.30
C CYS A 87 -6.56 0.86 3.24
N ASN A 88 -5.94 -0.14 3.84
CA ASN A 88 -6.55 -0.96 4.89
C ASN A 88 -6.72 -0.23 6.24
N HIS A 89 -6.52 1.06 6.28
CA HIS A 89 -6.78 2.07 7.31
C HIS A 89 -6.52 1.65 8.77
N PRO A 90 -5.31 1.18 9.14
CA PRO A 90 -5.00 0.80 10.52
C PRO A 90 -5.20 1.97 11.51
N CYS A 91 -5.15 3.21 11.03
CA CYS A 91 -5.47 4.40 11.79
C CYS A 91 -6.93 4.43 12.29
N GLN A 92 -7.90 3.94 11.51
CA GLN A 92 -9.30 3.83 11.92
C GLN A 92 -9.48 2.72 12.97
N ALA A 93 -8.81 1.58 12.78
CA ALA A 93 -8.82 0.50 13.76
C ALA A 93 -8.27 0.93 15.12
N ALA A 94 -7.26 1.82 15.13
CA ALA A 94 -6.67 2.39 16.35
C ALA A 94 -7.33 3.69 16.83
N CYS A 95 -8.47 4.07 16.28
CA CYS A 95 -9.16 5.30 16.67
C CYS A 95 -9.77 5.19 18.06
N ASN A 96 -9.43 6.11 18.97
CA ASN A 96 -10.00 6.13 20.32
C ASN A 96 -11.54 6.27 20.36
N ARG A 97 -12.14 6.76 19.28
CA ARG A 97 -13.61 6.83 19.20
C ARG A 97 -14.28 5.46 19.13
N ASN A 98 -13.55 4.40 18.73
CA ASN A 98 -14.08 3.04 18.78
C ASN A 98 -14.54 2.62 20.19
N ASP A 99 -13.97 3.26 21.25
CA ASP A 99 -14.35 2.99 22.63
C ASP A 99 -15.63 3.74 23.06
N LEU A 100 -16.11 4.69 22.24
CA LEU A 100 -17.27 5.52 22.52
C LEU A 100 -18.46 5.22 21.61
N ASP A 101 -18.23 5.16 20.32
CA ASP A 101 -19.25 4.97 19.28
C ASP A 101 -18.66 4.27 18.03
N GLU A 102 -18.12 5.03 17.08
CA GLU A 102 -17.50 4.51 15.88
C GLU A 102 -16.25 5.32 15.51
N SER A 103 -15.33 4.71 14.75
CA SER A 103 -14.12 5.39 14.32
C SER A 103 -14.44 6.60 13.42
N VAL A 104 -13.59 7.61 13.48
CA VAL A 104 -13.61 8.67 12.47
C VAL A 104 -13.32 8.05 11.10
N GLY A 105 -14.09 8.43 10.06
CA GLY A 105 -13.90 7.99 8.68
C GLY A 105 -12.61 8.56 8.04
N ILE A 106 -11.45 8.22 8.64
CA ILE A 106 -10.14 8.80 8.33
C ILE A 106 -9.77 8.60 6.86
N ARG A 107 -10.04 7.41 6.30
CA ARG A 107 -9.78 7.08 4.91
C ARG A 107 -10.66 7.91 3.97
N ASP A 108 -11.94 8.04 4.29
CA ASP A 108 -12.90 8.76 3.46
C ASP A 108 -12.65 10.27 3.48
N ILE A 109 -12.25 10.83 4.64
CA ILE A 109 -11.79 12.23 4.73
C ILE A 109 -10.54 12.45 3.88
N LYS A 110 -9.57 11.52 3.91
CA LYS A 110 -8.37 11.58 3.06
C LYS A 110 -8.74 11.57 1.57
N ARG A 111 -9.68 10.70 1.17
CA ARG A 111 -10.21 10.66 -0.20
C ARG A 111 -10.83 11.99 -0.59
N PHE A 112 -11.71 12.52 0.25
CA PHE A 112 -12.38 13.80 0.02
C PHE A 112 -11.37 14.94 -0.15
N VAL A 113 -10.38 15.04 0.74
CA VAL A 113 -9.34 16.07 0.68
C VAL A 113 -8.54 15.97 -0.62
N ALA A 114 -8.14 14.75 -1.02
CA ALA A 114 -7.40 14.55 -2.26
C ALA A 114 -8.25 14.93 -3.50
N ASP A 115 -9.51 14.49 -3.54
CA ASP A 115 -10.41 14.80 -4.66
C ASP A 115 -10.65 16.32 -4.76
N LYS A 116 -10.87 17.02 -3.64
CA LYS A 116 -11.05 18.49 -3.60
C LYS A 116 -9.80 19.25 -4.06
N ALA A 117 -8.61 18.80 -3.68
CA ALA A 117 -7.37 19.41 -4.14
C ALA A 117 -7.26 19.39 -5.66
N PHE A 118 -7.64 18.27 -6.29
CA PHE A 118 -7.64 18.16 -7.75
C PHE A 118 -8.75 18.95 -8.44
N GLU A 119 -9.96 18.95 -7.89
CA GLU A 119 -11.07 19.75 -8.42
C GLU A 119 -10.73 21.25 -8.46
N ASN A 120 -9.97 21.73 -7.47
CA ASN A 120 -9.52 23.11 -7.41
C ASN A 120 -8.32 23.42 -8.33
N GLY A 121 -7.89 22.45 -9.15
CA GLY A 121 -6.78 22.64 -10.11
C GLY A 121 -5.43 22.87 -9.44
N MET A 122 -5.24 22.36 -8.23
CA MET A 122 -4.05 22.61 -7.44
C MET A 122 -2.79 22.01 -8.09
N PRO A 123 -1.85 22.85 -8.58
CA PRO A 123 -0.54 22.34 -8.97
C PRO A 123 0.23 21.99 -7.69
N VAL A 124 0.56 20.73 -7.52
CA VAL A 124 1.43 20.31 -6.42
C VAL A 124 2.87 20.60 -6.80
N VAL A 125 3.26 21.86 -6.71
CA VAL A 125 4.68 22.25 -6.85
C VAL A 125 5.26 22.27 -5.44
N GLU A 126 6.02 21.23 -5.15
CA GLU A 126 6.71 21.12 -3.87
C GLU A 126 8.10 21.77 -3.96
N LYS A 127 8.45 22.49 -2.90
CA LYS A 127 9.79 23.10 -2.80
C LYS A 127 10.82 21.98 -2.65
N LYS A 128 11.78 21.92 -3.56
CA LYS A 128 12.90 20.98 -3.48
C LYS A 128 14.20 21.68 -3.12
N ARG A 129 15.12 20.96 -2.48
CA ARG A 129 16.47 21.43 -2.21
C ARG A 129 17.26 21.63 -3.50
N LYS A 130 18.30 22.46 -3.42
CA LYS A 130 19.27 22.58 -4.52
C LYS A 130 19.89 21.22 -4.81
N SER A 131 20.22 20.98 -6.08
CA SER A 131 20.88 19.74 -6.50
C SER A 131 22.17 19.49 -5.70
N ASN A 132 22.32 18.28 -5.19
CA ASN A 132 23.55 17.82 -4.52
C ASN A 132 24.50 17.08 -5.47
N GLY A 133 24.20 17.05 -6.77
CA GLY A 133 25.01 16.40 -7.82
C GLY A 133 24.96 14.87 -7.82
N LYS A 134 24.27 14.23 -6.90
CA LYS A 134 24.22 12.77 -6.79
C LYS A 134 23.01 12.20 -7.53
N LYS A 135 23.19 11.02 -8.15
CA LYS A 135 22.18 10.30 -8.92
C LYS A 135 21.79 9.00 -8.24
N ILE A 136 20.51 8.69 -8.25
CA ILE A 136 19.95 7.45 -7.67
C ILE A 136 19.16 6.72 -8.75
N ALA A 137 19.40 5.40 -8.87
CA ALA A 137 18.56 4.51 -9.66
C ALA A 137 17.53 3.83 -8.76
N VAL A 138 16.28 3.76 -9.20
CA VAL A 138 15.20 3.03 -8.55
C VAL A 138 14.70 1.97 -9.52
N ILE A 139 14.66 0.71 -9.10
CA ILE A 139 14.18 -0.41 -9.92
C ILE A 139 12.78 -0.79 -9.45
N GLY A 140 11.79 -0.53 -10.30
CA GLY A 140 10.36 -0.71 -10.05
C GLY A 140 9.63 0.57 -9.67
N ALA A 141 8.62 0.94 -10.45
CA ALA A 141 7.75 2.11 -10.26
C ALA A 141 6.49 1.79 -9.43
N GLY A 142 6.57 0.84 -8.50
CA GLY A 142 5.53 0.58 -7.50
C GLY A 142 5.50 1.65 -6.39
N PRO A 143 4.55 1.56 -5.44
CA PRO A 143 4.40 2.56 -4.38
C PRO A 143 5.65 2.75 -3.52
N SER A 144 6.46 1.71 -3.31
CA SER A 144 7.72 1.80 -2.59
C SER A 144 8.77 2.59 -3.38
N GLY A 145 8.98 2.23 -4.66
CA GLY A 145 9.96 2.89 -5.53
C GLY A 145 9.64 4.36 -5.75
N LEU A 146 8.40 4.65 -6.11
CA LEU A 146 7.95 6.02 -6.35
C LEU A 146 7.99 6.88 -5.08
N SER A 147 7.72 6.31 -3.90
CA SER A 147 7.87 7.04 -2.63
C SER A 147 9.33 7.35 -2.33
N CYS A 148 10.24 6.38 -2.53
CA CYS A 148 11.67 6.60 -2.36
C CYS A 148 12.17 7.68 -3.34
N ALA A 149 11.78 7.59 -4.60
CA ALA A 149 12.12 8.56 -5.64
C ALA A 149 11.66 9.97 -5.28
N TYR A 150 10.40 10.11 -4.83
CA TYR A 150 9.81 11.38 -4.41
C TYR A 150 10.63 12.08 -3.32
N TYR A 151 10.90 11.39 -2.21
CA TYR A 151 11.63 12.00 -1.08
C TYR A 151 13.09 12.32 -1.42
N LEU A 152 13.76 11.47 -2.20
CA LEU A 152 15.13 11.72 -2.64
C LEU A 152 15.19 12.90 -3.63
N GLN A 153 14.24 12.98 -4.55
CA GLN A 153 14.16 14.09 -5.49
C GLN A 153 13.96 15.43 -4.78
N LEU A 154 13.06 15.48 -3.78
CA LEU A 154 12.86 16.66 -2.92
C LEU A 154 14.14 17.02 -2.13
N SER A 155 14.93 16.03 -1.76
CA SER A 155 16.20 16.19 -1.03
C SER A 155 17.37 16.60 -1.91
N GLY A 156 17.14 16.89 -3.21
CA GLY A 156 18.13 17.41 -4.13
C GLY A 156 18.91 16.36 -4.93
N TYR A 157 18.53 15.09 -4.85
CA TYR A 157 19.08 14.04 -5.72
C TYR A 157 18.45 14.12 -7.12
N SER A 158 19.16 13.61 -8.15
CA SER A 158 18.59 13.30 -9.45
C SER A 158 18.16 11.83 -9.45
N VAL A 159 16.87 11.56 -9.61
CA VAL A 159 16.34 10.21 -9.48
C VAL A 159 15.76 9.71 -10.79
N GLU A 160 16.22 8.53 -11.23
CA GLU A 160 15.74 7.81 -12.40
C GLU A 160 15.10 6.49 -11.93
N VAL A 161 13.85 6.24 -12.35
CA VAL A 161 13.09 5.03 -12.03
C VAL A 161 12.98 4.16 -13.28
N PHE A 162 13.29 2.88 -13.18
CA PHE A 162 13.25 1.90 -14.27
C PHE A 162 12.10 0.94 -14.02
N GLU A 163 11.15 0.89 -14.97
CA GLU A 163 9.92 0.08 -14.85
C GLU A 163 9.75 -0.79 -16.09
N SER A 164 9.60 -2.09 -15.88
CA SER A 164 9.43 -3.07 -16.95
C SER A 164 8.08 -2.96 -17.67
N GLU A 165 7.05 -2.49 -16.97
CA GLU A 165 5.72 -2.37 -17.55
C GLU A 165 5.54 -1.06 -18.32
N SER A 166 4.51 -1.04 -19.16
CA SER A 166 4.12 0.15 -19.93
C SER A 166 3.44 1.23 -19.10
N VAL A 167 3.19 0.97 -17.80
CA VAL A 167 2.52 1.87 -16.87
C VAL A 167 3.23 1.86 -15.53
N ALA A 168 3.36 3.04 -14.91
CA ALA A 168 3.87 3.16 -13.56
C ALA A 168 2.76 2.88 -12.52
N GLY A 169 3.16 2.51 -11.30
CA GLY A 169 2.27 2.23 -10.18
C GLY A 169 2.36 0.78 -9.67
N GLY A 170 3.02 -0.11 -10.41
CA GLY A 170 3.15 -1.52 -10.04
C GLY A 170 1.77 -2.17 -9.85
N VAL A 171 1.60 -2.99 -8.82
CA VAL A 171 0.33 -3.68 -8.53
C VAL A 171 -0.86 -2.71 -8.38
N LEU A 172 -0.65 -1.45 -7.99
CA LEU A 172 -1.72 -0.44 -7.98
C LEU A 172 -2.30 -0.20 -9.39
N ALA A 173 -1.45 -0.28 -10.41
CA ALA A 173 -1.86 -0.04 -11.80
C ALA A 173 -2.53 -1.28 -12.41
N TYR A 174 -1.91 -2.44 -12.29
CA TYR A 174 -2.34 -3.63 -13.01
C TYR A 174 -3.01 -4.70 -12.14
N GLY A 175 -2.79 -4.70 -10.81
CA GLY A 175 -3.36 -5.71 -9.90
C GLY A 175 -4.67 -5.29 -9.26
N ILE A 176 -4.85 -3.99 -8.95
CA ILE A 176 -6.09 -3.49 -8.33
C ILE A 176 -7.09 -3.12 -9.44
N PRO A 177 -8.33 -3.62 -9.39
CA PRO A 177 -9.34 -3.33 -10.39
C PRO A 177 -9.73 -1.84 -10.46
N GLU A 178 -10.16 -1.41 -11.65
CA GLU A 178 -10.59 -0.03 -11.96
C GLU A 178 -11.70 0.46 -11.00
N TYR A 179 -12.65 -0.39 -10.64
CA TYR A 179 -13.78 -0.03 -9.77
C TYR A 179 -13.35 0.27 -8.32
N ARG A 180 -12.19 -0.25 -7.87
CA ARG A 180 -11.60 0.08 -6.55
C ARG A 180 -10.65 1.27 -6.63
N LEU A 181 -9.81 1.30 -7.66
CA LEU A 181 -8.81 2.33 -7.90
C LEU A 181 -8.82 2.75 -9.37
N PRO A 182 -9.59 3.79 -9.72
CA PRO A 182 -9.58 4.36 -11.06
C PRO A 182 -8.17 4.76 -11.48
N LYS A 183 -7.73 4.32 -12.68
CA LYS A 183 -6.35 4.58 -13.14
C LYS A 183 -6.06 6.07 -13.32
N ALA A 184 -7.08 6.84 -13.68
CA ALA A 184 -6.97 8.31 -13.72
C ALA A 184 -6.59 8.89 -12.34
N VAL A 185 -7.10 8.30 -11.25
CA VAL A 185 -6.77 8.74 -9.87
C VAL A 185 -5.36 8.34 -9.47
N LEU A 186 -4.94 7.11 -9.82
CA LEU A 186 -3.54 6.68 -9.61
C LEU A 186 -2.57 7.59 -10.37
N ASN A 187 -2.88 7.88 -11.63
CA ASN A 187 -2.03 8.72 -12.49
C ASN A 187 -1.89 10.14 -11.93
N ARG A 188 -2.90 10.70 -11.26
CA ARG A 188 -2.77 12.01 -10.59
C ARG A 188 -1.66 12.01 -9.53
N ASP A 189 -1.61 10.99 -8.66
CA ASP A 189 -0.57 10.91 -7.63
C ASP A 189 0.81 10.67 -8.27
N ILE A 190 0.90 9.87 -9.35
CA ILE A 190 2.15 9.63 -10.08
C ILE A 190 2.64 10.92 -10.77
N GLN A 191 1.78 11.62 -11.50
CA GLN A 191 2.11 12.90 -12.15
C GLN A 191 2.60 13.95 -11.14
N ALA A 192 2.02 13.97 -9.94
CA ALA A 192 2.48 14.85 -8.88
C ALA A 192 3.88 14.45 -8.34
N ILE A 193 4.29 13.18 -8.46
CA ILE A 193 5.65 12.74 -8.17
C ILE A 193 6.59 13.14 -9.32
N GLU A 194 6.20 12.90 -10.57
CA GLU A 194 6.98 13.30 -11.77
C GLU A 194 7.22 14.82 -11.82
N ALA A 195 6.22 15.61 -11.41
CA ALA A 195 6.34 17.07 -11.34
C ALA A 195 7.46 17.56 -10.40
N THR A 196 7.93 16.72 -9.46
CA THR A 196 9.13 17.02 -8.65
C THR A 196 10.43 16.89 -9.44
N GLY A 197 10.39 16.31 -10.65
CA GLY A 197 11.54 16.08 -11.52
C GLY A 197 12.06 14.64 -11.52
N VAL A 198 11.35 13.68 -10.92
CA VAL A 198 11.62 12.25 -11.04
C VAL A 198 11.43 11.83 -12.50
N GLN A 199 12.41 11.11 -13.05
CA GLN A 199 12.32 10.56 -14.41
C GLN A 199 11.91 9.10 -14.32
N ILE A 200 10.86 8.70 -15.05
CA ILE A 200 10.36 7.32 -15.09
C ILE A 200 10.57 6.76 -16.51
N HIS A 201 11.38 5.71 -16.60
CA HIS A 201 11.64 4.96 -17.84
C HIS A 201 10.73 3.73 -17.85
N LEU A 202 9.62 3.81 -18.56
CA LEU A 202 8.69 2.69 -18.77
C LEU A 202 9.22 1.74 -19.85
N ASN A 203 8.68 0.50 -19.89
CA ASN A 203 9.13 -0.55 -20.82
C ASN A 203 10.66 -0.75 -20.77
N THR A 204 11.24 -0.66 -19.59
CA THR A 204 12.68 -0.78 -19.39
C THR A 204 12.95 -1.83 -18.31
N THR A 205 13.24 -3.04 -18.74
CA THR A 205 13.52 -4.20 -17.88
C THR A 205 14.98 -4.23 -17.51
N VAL A 206 15.28 -4.09 -16.22
CA VAL A 206 16.65 -4.26 -15.72
C VAL A 206 17.04 -5.73 -15.81
N GLY A 207 18.19 -5.99 -16.44
CA GLY A 207 18.67 -7.31 -16.77
C GLY A 207 18.47 -7.69 -18.26
N GLU A 208 17.62 -6.93 -18.99
CA GLU A 208 17.37 -7.13 -20.43
C GLU A 208 17.72 -5.86 -21.20
N ASP A 209 17.01 -4.74 -20.96
CA ASP A 209 17.22 -3.46 -21.68
C ASP A 209 18.38 -2.65 -21.10
N VAL A 210 18.61 -2.75 -19.80
CA VAL A 210 19.73 -2.13 -19.07
C VAL A 210 20.25 -3.11 -18.03
N SER A 211 21.57 -3.31 -17.99
CA SER A 211 22.14 -4.23 -17.01
C SER A 211 22.19 -3.61 -15.61
N PHE A 212 22.07 -4.46 -14.58
CA PHE A 212 22.23 -4.02 -13.18
C PHE A 212 23.63 -3.40 -12.94
N ASP A 213 24.66 -3.96 -13.55
CA ASP A 213 26.04 -3.47 -13.43
C ASP A 213 26.23 -2.08 -14.01
N GLU A 214 25.54 -1.74 -15.11
CA GLU A 214 25.54 -0.38 -15.65
C GLU A 214 24.90 0.60 -14.68
N LEU A 215 23.76 0.26 -14.10
CA LEU A 215 23.11 1.08 -13.08
C LEU A 215 24.00 1.22 -11.84
N TYR A 216 24.59 0.14 -11.37
CA TYR A 216 25.48 0.15 -10.21
C TYR A 216 26.73 1.03 -10.40
N LYS A 217 27.28 1.10 -11.63
CA LYS A 217 28.44 1.95 -11.96
C LYS A 217 28.06 3.41 -12.20
N LYS A 218 26.88 3.66 -12.77
CA LYS A 218 26.46 5.01 -13.18
C LYS A 218 25.84 5.82 -12.04
N PHE A 219 25.18 5.16 -11.09
CA PHE A 219 24.45 5.80 -10.01
C PHE A 219 25.19 5.68 -8.66
N HIS A 220 24.98 6.63 -7.77
CA HIS A 220 25.59 6.65 -6.44
C HIS A 220 24.96 5.67 -5.46
N ALA A 221 23.72 5.28 -5.69
CA ALA A 221 23.04 4.19 -5.03
C ALA A 221 21.92 3.64 -5.92
N VAL A 222 21.56 2.37 -5.68
CA VAL A 222 20.47 1.66 -6.35
C VAL A 222 19.44 1.25 -5.29
N TYR A 223 18.17 1.54 -5.56
CA TYR A 223 17.06 1.08 -4.72
C TYR A 223 16.23 0.03 -5.46
N VAL A 224 16.16 -1.19 -4.92
CA VAL A 224 15.41 -2.32 -5.50
C VAL A 224 14.03 -2.41 -4.85
N SER A 225 12.98 -2.24 -5.66
CA SER A 225 11.58 -2.22 -5.21
C SER A 225 10.63 -2.92 -6.19
N THR A 226 11.10 -4.05 -6.74
CA THR A 226 10.38 -4.83 -7.77
C THR A 226 9.10 -5.52 -7.27
N GLY A 227 8.87 -5.53 -5.96
CA GLY A 227 7.66 -6.12 -5.37
C GLY A 227 7.62 -7.65 -5.43
N THR A 228 6.39 -8.21 -5.40
CA THR A 228 6.08 -9.64 -5.54
C THR A 228 5.19 -9.82 -6.76
N GLN A 229 5.79 -10.02 -7.93
CA GLN A 229 5.07 -10.00 -9.19
C GLN A 229 4.66 -11.38 -9.71
N LEU A 230 5.22 -12.45 -9.14
CA LEU A 230 4.97 -13.82 -9.59
C LEU A 230 3.94 -14.50 -8.70
N SER A 231 2.93 -15.09 -9.32
CA SER A 231 1.90 -15.86 -8.62
C SER A 231 2.44 -17.22 -8.17
N ARG A 232 2.12 -17.63 -6.94
CA ARG A 232 2.43 -18.99 -6.48
C ARG A 232 1.41 -19.96 -6.99
N LYS A 233 1.88 -21.15 -7.40
CA LYS A 233 1.04 -22.29 -7.73
C LYS A 233 0.38 -22.87 -6.46
N ALA A 234 -0.80 -23.44 -6.62
CA ALA A 234 -1.46 -24.24 -5.59
C ALA A 234 -0.76 -25.60 -5.40
N ASN A 235 0.05 -26.02 -6.39
CA ASN A 235 0.74 -27.30 -6.48
C ASN A 235 -0.24 -28.48 -6.44
N ILE A 236 -1.28 -28.42 -7.25
CA ILE A 236 -2.25 -29.48 -7.46
C ILE A 236 -2.12 -30.04 -8.87
N PRO A 237 -2.37 -31.34 -9.08
CA PRO A 237 -2.42 -31.93 -10.41
C PRO A 237 -3.37 -31.18 -11.34
N GLY A 238 -2.97 -31.00 -12.61
CA GLY A 238 -3.77 -30.33 -13.61
C GLY A 238 -3.75 -28.79 -13.57
N GLU A 239 -2.99 -28.17 -12.66
CA GLU A 239 -2.93 -26.71 -12.52
C GLU A 239 -2.41 -25.97 -13.78
N ASP A 240 -1.66 -26.66 -14.64
CA ASP A 240 -1.16 -26.08 -15.91
C ASP A 240 -2.13 -26.27 -17.09
N MET A 241 -3.36 -26.79 -16.86
CA MET A 241 -4.37 -27.05 -17.88
C MET A 241 -4.92 -25.74 -18.46
N PRO A 242 -5.21 -25.67 -19.79
CA PRO A 242 -5.91 -24.54 -20.39
C PRO A 242 -7.23 -24.22 -19.66
N GLY A 243 -7.42 -22.94 -19.30
CA GLY A 243 -8.56 -22.48 -18.49
C GLY A 243 -8.21 -22.25 -17.02
N VAL A 244 -6.97 -22.59 -16.58
CA VAL A 244 -6.46 -22.19 -15.28
C VAL A 244 -5.67 -20.88 -15.44
N TYR A 245 -5.99 -19.89 -14.61
CA TYR A 245 -5.30 -18.61 -14.53
C TYR A 245 -4.69 -18.41 -13.14
N HIS A 246 -3.63 -17.64 -13.06
CA HIS A 246 -3.12 -17.14 -11.79
C HIS A 246 -3.71 -15.75 -11.49
N GLY A 247 -4.06 -15.48 -10.23
CA GLY A 247 -4.87 -14.33 -9.84
C GLY A 247 -4.28 -12.98 -10.25
N LEU A 248 -2.97 -12.77 -10.04
CA LEU A 248 -2.34 -11.50 -10.42
C LEU A 248 -2.23 -11.37 -11.94
N ASP A 249 -1.93 -12.46 -12.66
CA ASP A 249 -1.80 -12.46 -14.12
C ASP A 249 -3.15 -12.20 -14.78
N PHE A 250 -4.22 -12.82 -14.24
CA PHE A 250 -5.59 -12.56 -14.65
C PHE A 250 -5.97 -11.09 -14.48
N LEU A 251 -5.74 -10.53 -13.30
CA LEU A 251 -6.03 -9.12 -13.01
C LEU A 251 -5.20 -8.18 -13.89
N LYS A 252 -3.92 -8.49 -14.08
CA LYS A 252 -3.03 -7.73 -14.96
C LYS A 252 -3.53 -7.73 -16.40
N ALA A 253 -3.93 -8.88 -16.92
CA ALA A 253 -4.48 -8.97 -18.29
C ALA A 253 -5.72 -8.11 -18.44
N VAL A 254 -6.69 -8.22 -17.53
CA VAL A 254 -7.94 -7.43 -17.58
C VAL A 254 -7.66 -5.93 -17.44
N ASN A 255 -6.85 -5.52 -16.46
CA ASN A 255 -6.57 -4.10 -16.20
C ASN A 255 -5.73 -3.44 -17.30
N LEU A 256 -4.94 -4.20 -18.05
CA LEU A 256 -4.20 -3.73 -19.22
C LEU A 256 -4.96 -3.89 -20.54
N GLY A 257 -6.26 -4.25 -20.49
CA GLY A 257 -7.11 -4.39 -21.66
C GLY A 257 -6.75 -5.56 -22.58
N LYS A 258 -6.01 -6.56 -22.08
CA LYS A 258 -5.70 -7.77 -22.84
C LYS A 258 -6.91 -8.69 -22.83
N PRO A 259 -7.18 -9.42 -23.93
CA PRO A 259 -8.30 -10.36 -23.99
C PRO A 259 -8.10 -11.50 -22.98
N VAL A 260 -9.16 -11.83 -22.24
CA VAL A 260 -9.20 -12.96 -21.31
C VAL A 260 -10.45 -13.78 -21.61
N GLU A 261 -10.29 -15.08 -21.83
CA GLU A 261 -11.39 -15.99 -22.07
C GLU A 261 -11.92 -16.55 -20.74
N ILE A 262 -13.10 -16.14 -20.35
CA ILE A 262 -13.79 -16.61 -19.15
C ILE A 262 -15.10 -17.28 -19.54
N GLY A 263 -15.32 -18.52 -19.06
CA GLY A 263 -16.57 -19.27 -19.21
C GLY A 263 -17.64 -18.82 -18.23
N LYS A 264 -18.72 -19.59 -18.15
CA LYS A 264 -19.90 -19.25 -17.34
C LYS A 264 -19.68 -19.47 -15.85
N LYS A 265 -18.91 -20.51 -15.46
CA LYS A 265 -18.65 -20.89 -14.07
C LYS A 265 -17.18 -20.79 -13.76
N VAL A 266 -16.81 -20.05 -12.73
CA VAL A 266 -15.42 -19.82 -12.31
C VAL A 266 -15.23 -20.15 -10.86
N ALA A 267 -14.19 -20.97 -10.55
CA ALA A 267 -13.70 -21.14 -9.18
C ALA A 267 -12.49 -20.24 -8.94
N VAL A 268 -12.46 -19.53 -7.81
CA VAL A 268 -11.30 -18.76 -7.36
C VAL A 268 -10.73 -19.42 -6.11
N ILE A 269 -9.49 -19.88 -6.18
CA ILE A 269 -8.81 -20.53 -5.05
C ILE A 269 -8.05 -19.48 -4.23
N GLY A 270 -8.51 -19.23 -3.01
CA GLY A 270 -7.86 -18.28 -2.09
C GLY A 270 -8.85 -17.47 -1.28
N GLY A 271 -8.34 -16.68 -0.32
CA GLY A 271 -9.18 -15.86 0.58
C GLY A 271 -8.59 -14.49 0.90
N GLY A 272 -7.52 -14.08 0.20
CA GLY A 272 -6.92 -12.75 0.33
C GLY A 272 -7.52 -11.73 -0.62
N ASN A 273 -7.08 -10.47 -0.52
CA ASN A 273 -7.59 -9.38 -1.37
C ASN A 273 -7.47 -9.69 -2.87
N THR A 274 -6.37 -10.31 -3.31
CA THR A 274 -6.21 -10.73 -4.71
C THR A 274 -7.31 -11.71 -5.16
N ALA A 275 -7.72 -12.63 -4.28
CA ALA A 275 -8.81 -13.57 -4.58
C ALA A 275 -10.15 -12.86 -4.70
N ILE A 276 -10.43 -11.89 -3.82
CA ILE A 276 -11.65 -11.08 -3.88
C ILE A 276 -11.67 -10.23 -5.16
N ASP A 277 -10.54 -9.56 -5.46
CA ASP A 277 -10.43 -8.75 -6.67
C ASP A 277 -10.61 -9.59 -7.95
N ALA A 278 -9.99 -10.78 -8.01
CA ALA A 278 -10.15 -11.69 -9.12
C ALA A 278 -11.59 -12.23 -9.25
N ALA A 279 -12.23 -12.57 -8.13
CA ALA A 279 -13.60 -13.05 -8.11
C ALA A 279 -14.60 -11.98 -8.58
N ARG A 280 -14.50 -10.77 -8.06
CA ARG A 280 -15.35 -9.63 -8.46
C ARG A 280 -15.10 -9.26 -9.93
N THR A 281 -13.85 -9.30 -10.38
CA THR A 281 -13.50 -9.04 -11.78
C THR A 281 -14.11 -10.11 -12.70
N ALA A 282 -13.98 -11.41 -12.39
CA ALA A 282 -14.61 -12.48 -13.16
C ALA A 282 -16.14 -12.38 -13.16
N ARG A 283 -16.72 -12.00 -12.02
CA ARG A 283 -18.18 -11.74 -11.90
C ARG A 283 -18.63 -10.62 -12.82
N ARG A 284 -17.88 -9.53 -12.90
CA ARG A 284 -18.16 -8.38 -13.79
C ARG A 284 -17.95 -8.69 -15.27
N LEU A 285 -17.14 -9.71 -15.58
CA LEU A 285 -17.03 -10.28 -16.93
C LEU A 285 -18.20 -11.22 -17.30
N GLY A 286 -19.16 -11.44 -16.38
CA GLY A 286 -20.39 -12.19 -16.62
C GLY A 286 -20.42 -13.62 -16.07
N ALA A 287 -19.38 -14.07 -15.37
CA ALA A 287 -19.32 -15.42 -14.81
C ALA A 287 -20.11 -15.57 -13.51
N GLU A 288 -20.57 -16.79 -13.23
CA GLU A 288 -20.95 -17.23 -11.88
C GLU A 288 -19.69 -17.64 -11.14
N VAL A 289 -19.40 -16.96 -10.01
CA VAL A 289 -18.12 -17.13 -9.32
C VAL A 289 -18.31 -17.75 -7.95
N THR A 290 -17.48 -18.77 -7.66
CA THR A 290 -17.37 -19.39 -6.34
C THR A 290 -15.93 -19.31 -5.85
N ILE A 291 -15.71 -18.65 -4.72
CA ILE A 291 -14.42 -18.67 -4.01
C ILE A 291 -14.32 -19.97 -3.24
N VAL A 292 -13.25 -20.73 -3.45
CA VAL A 292 -12.94 -21.97 -2.70
C VAL A 292 -11.89 -21.66 -1.66
N TYR A 293 -12.26 -21.80 -0.37
CA TYR A 293 -11.38 -21.44 0.73
C TYR A 293 -11.26 -22.56 1.77
N ARG A 294 -10.02 -22.93 2.10
CA ARG A 294 -9.72 -24.09 2.98
C ARG A 294 -10.06 -23.90 4.47
N ARG A 295 -10.27 -22.66 4.91
CA ARG A 295 -10.66 -22.32 6.30
C ARG A 295 -12.09 -21.83 6.33
N GLN A 296 -12.55 -21.44 7.51
CA GLN A 296 -13.85 -20.78 7.65
C GLN A 296 -13.83 -19.38 7.00
N ARG A 297 -14.96 -18.94 6.51
CA ARG A 297 -15.15 -17.61 5.92
C ARG A 297 -14.60 -16.49 6.82
N ASN A 298 -14.85 -16.57 8.14
CA ASN A 298 -14.38 -15.58 9.12
C ASN A 298 -12.85 -15.60 9.33
N ASP A 299 -12.13 -16.57 8.77
CA ASP A 299 -10.67 -16.64 8.80
C ASP A 299 -10.05 -16.11 7.48
N MET A 300 -10.84 -15.53 6.57
CA MET A 300 -10.35 -14.93 5.34
C MET A 300 -9.56 -13.66 5.65
N PRO A 301 -8.31 -13.52 5.15
CA PRO A 301 -7.47 -12.36 5.45
C PRO A 301 -7.76 -11.13 4.57
N CYS A 302 -8.79 -11.19 3.73
CA CYS A 302 -9.22 -10.06 2.91
C CYS A 302 -9.85 -8.95 3.76
N GLU A 303 -9.96 -7.76 3.18
CA GLU A 303 -10.71 -6.65 3.74
C GLU A 303 -12.21 -7.02 3.81
N GLU A 304 -12.80 -6.93 4.99
CA GLU A 304 -14.19 -7.37 5.23
C GLU A 304 -15.20 -6.64 4.32
N ARG A 305 -15.02 -5.33 4.14
CA ARG A 305 -15.88 -4.55 3.25
C ARG A 305 -15.85 -5.06 1.81
N GLU A 306 -14.68 -5.43 1.30
CA GLU A 306 -14.53 -5.96 -0.06
C GLU A 306 -15.20 -7.34 -0.19
N LEU A 307 -15.18 -8.15 0.87
CA LEU A 307 -15.88 -9.43 0.91
C LEU A 307 -17.42 -9.22 0.90
N LEU A 308 -17.92 -8.25 1.65
CA LEU A 308 -19.35 -7.91 1.64
C LEU A 308 -19.79 -7.42 0.27
N GLU A 309 -19.03 -6.52 -0.36
CA GLU A 309 -19.32 -6.05 -1.71
C GLU A 309 -19.27 -7.22 -2.75
N ALA A 310 -18.38 -8.21 -2.57
CA ALA A 310 -18.37 -9.41 -3.42
C ALA A 310 -19.66 -10.22 -3.29
N PHE A 311 -20.23 -10.34 -2.09
CA PHE A 311 -21.53 -11.01 -1.89
C PHE A 311 -22.67 -10.23 -2.54
N GLU A 312 -22.69 -8.92 -2.41
CA GLU A 312 -23.68 -8.05 -3.07
C GLU A 312 -23.63 -8.20 -4.60
N GLU A 313 -22.45 -8.42 -5.18
CA GLU A 313 -22.26 -8.71 -6.59
C GLU A 313 -22.63 -10.17 -6.97
N GLY A 314 -22.98 -11.02 -6.00
CA GLY A 314 -23.42 -12.41 -6.22
C GLY A 314 -22.28 -13.43 -6.25
N VAL A 315 -21.08 -13.09 -5.75
CA VAL A 315 -20.01 -14.06 -5.54
C VAL A 315 -20.36 -14.99 -4.38
N ARG A 316 -20.17 -16.29 -4.55
CA ARG A 316 -20.36 -17.30 -3.51
C ARG A 316 -19.04 -17.69 -2.88
N VAL A 317 -19.07 -18.11 -1.61
CA VAL A 317 -17.91 -18.67 -0.90
C VAL A 317 -18.23 -20.10 -0.47
N LEU A 318 -17.39 -21.03 -0.91
CA LEU A 318 -17.36 -22.42 -0.48
C LEU A 318 -16.17 -22.53 0.49
N ASP A 319 -16.44 -22.34 1.77
CA ASP A 319 -15.46 -22.47 2.84
C ASP A 319 -15.28 -23.92 3.30
N LEU A 320 -14.26 -24.17 4.10
CA LEU A 320 -13.86 -25.51 4.54
C LEU A 320 -13.72 -26.50 3.38
N ALA A 321 -13.17 -26.02 2.26
CA ALA A 321 -12.91 -26.78 1.06
C ALA A 321 -11.49 -26.51 0.56
N ALA A 322 -10.68 -27.56 0.43
CA ALA A 322 -9.34 -27.45 -0.10
C ALA A 322 -9.26 -28.10 -1.50
N PRO A 323 -8.70 -27.41 -2.49
CA PRO A 323 -8.52 -27.97 -3.82
C PRO A 323 -7.48 -29.09 -3.77
N VAL A 324 -7.68 -30.16 -4.54
CA VAL A 324 -6.77 -31.30 -4.62
C VAL A 324 -6.36 -31.64 -6.06
N GLU A 325 -7.19 -31.33 -7.04
CA GLU A 325 -6.93 -31.63 -8.46
C GLU A 325 -7.79 -30.77 -9.38
N VAL A 326 -7.26 -30.37 -10.52
CA VAL A 326 -8.04 -29.81 -11.63
C VAL A 326 -8.50 -30.95 -12.52
N VAL A 327 -9.80 -31.05 -12.76
CA VAL A 327 -10.40 -32.12 -13.55
C VAL A 327 -10.76 -31.60 -14.94
N GLY A 328 -10.46 -32.40 -15.99
CA GLY A 328 -10.84 -32.10 -17.37
C GLY A 328 -10.06 -32.92 -18.40
N GLU A 329 -10.53 -32.89 -19.63
CA GLU A 329 -9.85 -33.49 -20.79
C GLU A 329 -9.43 -32.36 -21.75
N GLY A 330 -8.15 -31.99 -21.71
CA GLY A 330 -7.59 -30.91 -22.55
C GLY A 330 -7.96 -29.48 -22.12
N LYS A 331 -8.99 -29.30 -21.31
CA LYS A 331 -9.39 -28.01 -20.68
C LYS A 331 -10.09 -28.26 -19.36
N VAL A 332 -10.16 -27.23 -18.52
CA VAL A 332 -10.87 -27.26 -17.24
C VAL A 332 -12.35 -27.63 -17.43
N GLN A 333 -12.83 -28.57 -16.62
CA GLN A 333 -14.24 -28.97 -16.50
C GLN A 333 -14.70 -28.99 -15.03
N GLY A 334 -13.74 -29.00 -14.08
CA GLY A 334 -14.05 -29.01 -12.66
C GLY A 334 -12.84 -28.83 -11.77
N LEU A 335 -13.11 -28.58 -10.50
CA LEU A 335 -12.14 -28.53 -9.43
C LEU A 335 -12.52 -29.57 -8.38
N LYS A 336 -11.70 -30.60 -8.24
CA LYS A 336 -11.84 -31.60 -7.19
C LYS A 336 -11.36 -31.00 -5.87
N CYS A 337 -12.18 -31.08 -4.86
CA CYS A 337 -11.95 -30.56 -3.52
C CYS A 337 -12.13 -31.64 -2.46
N VAL A 338 -11.53 -31.43 -1.30
CA VAL A 338 -11.75 -32.23 -0.10
C VAL A 338 -12.32 -31.34 1.00
N ARG A 339 -13.27 -31.88 1.77
CA ARG A 339 -13.80 -31.19 2.96
C ARG A 339 -12.74 -31.02 4.03
N MET A 340 -12.80 -29.89 4.74
CA MET A 340 -11.88 -29.55 5.80
C MET A 340 -12.60 -29.44 7.14
N VAL A 341 -11.95 -29.88 8.20
CA VAL A 341 -12.41 -29.67 9.57
C VAL A 341 -11.56 -28.57 10.20
N PRO A 342 -12.19 -27.55 10.82
CA PRO A 342 -11.47 -26.48 11.48
C PRO A 342 -10.84 -26.96 12.80
N GLY A 343 -9.56 -26.63 12.98
CA GLY A 343 -8.81 -26.87 14.21
C GLY A 343 -8.67 -25.60 15.07
N VAL A 344 -7.67 -25.57 15.92
CA VAL A 344 -7.34 -24.43 16.79
C VAL A 344 -6.63 -23.31 16.03
N LYS A 345 -6.72 -22.09 16.56
CA LYS A 345 -5.95 -20.95 16.06
C LYS A 345 -4.52 -21.00 16.60
N ASP A 346 -3.53 -20.69 15.74
CA ASP A 346 -2.13 -20.54 16.15
C ASP A 346 -1.91 -19.18 16.84
N GLU A 347 -0.67 -18.91 17.27
CA GLU A 347 -0.27 -17.63 17.90
C GLU A 347 -0.50 -16.42 16.99
N LYS A 348 -0.58 -16.63 15.68
CA LYS A 348 -0.91 -15.59 14.69
C LYS A 348 -2.40 -15.53 14.36
N LEU A 349 -3.25 -16.11 15.21
CA LEU A 349 -4.71 -16.21 15.08
C LEU A 349 -5.17 -16.93 13.80
N ARG A 350 -4.29 -17.71 13.14
CA ARG A 350 -4.63 -18.46 11.93
C ARG A 350 -5.14 -19.84 12.33
N ARG A 351 -6.33 -20.18 11.88
CA ARG A 351 -6.93 -21.49 12.16
C ARG A 351 -6.24 -22.60 11.39
N SER A 352 -5.84 -23.65 12.06
CA SER A 352 -5.43 -24.91 11.43
C SER A 352 -6.64 -25.60 10.79
N THR A 353 -6.42 -26.46 9.82
CA THR A 353 -7.48 -27.26 9.21
C THR A 353 -6.94 -28.65 8.87
N THR A 354 -7.78 -29.67 9.01
CA THR A 354 -7.45 -31.07 8.68
C THR A 354 -8.35 -31.54 7.55
N LYS A 355 -7.78 -32.27 6.58
CA LYS A 355 -8.55 -32.91 5.50
C LYS A 355 -9.39 -34.05 6.05
N THR A 356 -10.60 -34.18 5.52
CA THR A 356 -11.44 -35.39 5.70
C THR A 356 -11.23 -36.35 4.53
N GLU A 357 -11.98 -37.46 4.50
CA GLU A 357 -12.03 -38.38 3.37
C GLU A 357 -13.13 -37.99 2.34
N GLU A 358 -13.94 -36.97 2.63
CA GLU A 358 -15.03 -36.53 1.76
C GLU A 358 -14.46 -35.69 0.62
N GLU A 359 -14.40 -36.29 -0.57
CA GLU A 359 -14.04 -35.62 -1.81
C GLU A 359 -15.30 -35.27 -2.64
N PHE A 360 -15.25 -34.16 -3.34
CA PHE A 360 -16.32 -33.74 -4.24
C PHE A 360 -15.75 -32.87 -5.37
N VAL A 361 -16.52 -32.75 -6.45
CA VAL A 361 -16.13 -31.92 -7.62
C VAL A 361 -17.03 -30.69 -7.69
N VAL A 362 -16.41 -29.53 -7.88
CA VAL A 362 -17.07 -28.28 -8.23
C VAL A 362 -16.95 -28.12 -9.75
N GLU A 363 -18.05 -28.22 -10.48
CA GLU A 363 -18.06 -28.03 -11.94
C GLU A 363 -17.80 -26.58 -12.30
N VAL A 364 -16.76 -26.33 -13.08
CA VAL A 364 -16.36 -24.97 -13.51
C VAL A 364 -15.69 -25.01 -14.89
N ASP A 365 -15.80 -23.91 -15.62
CA ASP A 365 -15.16 -23.72 -16.92
C ASP A 365 -13.73 -23.18 -16.77
N ASN A 366 -13.49 -22.41 -15.70
CA ASN A 366 -12.18 -21.80 -15.40
C ASN A 366 -11.87 -21.83 -13.92
N ILE A 367 -10.58 -21.80 -13.61
CA ILE A 367 -10.05 -21.70 -12.26
C ILE A 367 -9.08 -20.52 -12.19
N ILE A 368 -9.18 -19.71 -11.12
CA ILE A 368 -8.23 -18.62 -10.83
C ILE A 368 -7.54 -18.93 -9.52
N VAL A 369 -6.23 -19.19 -9.58
CA VAL A 369 -5.40 -19.51 -8.41
C VAL A 369 -4.84 -18.24 -7.78
N ALA A 370 -5.28 -17.88 -6.58
CA ALA A 370 -4.92 -16.65 -5.86
C ALA A 370 -4.43 -16.95 -4.43
N VAL A 371 -3.45 -17.87 -4.30
CA VAL A 371 -3.00 -18.39 -3.00
C VAL A 371 -1.83 -17.64 -2.38
N SER A 372 -1.03 -16.94 -3.14
CA SER A 372 0.09 -16.07 -2.70
C SER A 372 0.88 -15.56 -3.89
N GLN A 373 1.89 -14.73 -3.61
CA GLN A 373 2.84 -14.17 -4.58
C GLN A 373 4.27 -14.30 -4.04
N TYR A 374 5.26 -14.19 -4.94
CA TYR A 374 6.67 -14.18 -4.57
C TYR A 374 7.46 -13.24 -5.49
N SER A 375 8.65 -12.86 -5.04
CA SER A 375 9.57 -12.00 -5.79
C SER A 375 10.55 -12.84 -6.60
N ASP A 376 10.90 -12.37 -7.79
CA ASP A 376 12.11 -12.78 -8.49
C ASP A 376 12.86 -11.53 -8.97
N PHE A 377 14.17 -11.62 -8.98
CA PHE A 377 15.06 -10.53 -9.39
C PHE A 377 16.32 -11.14 -10.02
N PRO A 378 16.18 -11.78 -11.21
CA PRO A 378 17.26 -12.52 -11.87
C PRO A 378 18.42 -11.63 -12.33
N PHE A 379 18.20 -10.32 -12.36
CA PHE A 379 19.19 -9.31 -12.74
C PHE A 379 20.27 -9.06 -11.68
N ILE A 380 20.10 -9.57 -10.45
CA ILE A 380 21.09 -9.46 -9.36
C ILE A 380 21.71 -10.84 -9.15
N ASN A 381 23.05 -10.89 -9.17
CA ASN A 381 23.76 -12.11 -8.79
C ASN A 381 23.46 -12.46 -7.32
N LYS A 382 22.84 -13.62 -7.09
CA LYS A 382 22.46 -14.11 -5.75
C LYS A 382 23.67 -14.43 -4.85
N ASP A 383 24.86 -14.54 -5.39
CA ASP A 383 26.09 -14.68 -4.62
C ASP A 383 26.55 -13.33 -4.03
N GLU A 384 26.10 -12.20 -4.58
CA GLU A 384 26.44 -10.86 -4.13
C GLU A 384 25.40 -10.28 -3.16
N VAL A 385 24.15 -10.73 -3.22
CA VAL A 385 23.05 -10.23 -2.39
C VAL A 385 22.44 -11.39 -1.59
N VAL A 386 22.52 -11.30 -0.27
CA VAL A 386 21.94 -12.32 0.62
C VAL A 386 20.43 -12.36 0.45
N VAL A 387 19.92 -13.56 0.16
CA VAL A 387 18.50 -13.85 -0.02
C VAL A 387 18.04 -14.83 1.05
N SER A 388 16.92 -14.55 1.69
CA SER A 388 16.31 -15.42 2.68
C SER A 388 15.77 -16.72 2.04
N LYS A 389 15.48 -17.74 2.85
CA LYS A 389 14.81 -18.99 2.40
C LYS A 389 13.46 -18.74 1.70
N ALA A 390 12.83 -17.58 1.96
CA ALA A 390 11.58 -17.18 1.33
C ALA A 390 11.78 -16.44 -0.01
N GLY A 391 13.02 -16.31 -0.51
CA GLY A 391 13.32 -15.62 -1.76
C GLY A 391 13.29 -14.09 -1.66
N ARG A 392 13.56 -13.52 -0.47
CA ARG A 392 13.49 -12.07 -0.22
C ARG A 392 14.87 -11.50 0.05
N ILE A 393 15.13 -10.28 -0.42
CA ILE A 393 16.37 -9.58 -0.12
C ILE A 393 16.49 -9.33 1.39
N VAL A 394 17.66 -9.68 1.96
CA VAL A 394 17.97 -9.42 3.37
C VAL A 394 18.71 -8.10 3.48
N LEU A 395 18.30 -7.27 4.44
CA LEU A 395 18.87 -5.95 4.69
C LEU A 395 19.52 -5.89 6.08
N ASP A 396 20.52 -5.04 6.22
CA ASP A 396 21.06 -4.63 7.51
C ASP A 396 20.15 -3.61 8.22
N GLU A 397 20.55 -3.16 9.40
CA GLU A 397 19.81 -2.16 10.18
C GLU A 397 19.70 -0.80 9.48
N LYS A 398 20.59 -0.51 8.53
CA LYS A 398 20.59 0.71 7.71
C LYS A 398 19.75 0.56 6.43
N GLY A 399 19.11 -0.59 6.22
CA GLY A 399 18.29 -0.86 5.04
C GLY A 399 19.09 -1.13 3.78
N MET A 400 20.38 -1.44 3.90
CA MET A 400 21.27 -1.77 2.80
C MET A 400 21.39 -3.30 2.69
N SER A 401 21.53 -3.82 1.47
CA SER A 401 21.81 -5.23 1.23
C SER A 401 23.28 -5.56 1.54
N SER A 402 23.67 -6.82 1.40
CA SER A 402 25.09 -7.23 1.50
C SER A 402 25.98 -6.61 0.41
N LYS A 403 25.39 -6.16 -0.72
CA LYS A 403 26.11 -5.40 -1.76
C LYS A 403 26.09 -3.91 -1.40
N PRO A 404 27.26 -3.24 -1.25
CA PRO A 404 27.34 -1.83 -0.90
C PRO A 404 26.54 -0.96 -1.87
N TYR A 405 25.97 0.16 -1.39
CA TYR A 405 25.16 1.12 -2.18
C TYR A 405 23.88 0.55 -2.79
N VAL A 406 23.53 -0.71 -2.48
CA VAL A 406 22.28 -1.36 -2.93
C VAL A 406 21.34 -1.46 -1.76
N PHE A 407 20.23 -0.72 -1.84
CA PHE A 407 19.14 -0.69 -0.87
C PHE A 407 17.92 -1.41 -1.44
N ALA A 408 17.02 -1.85 -0.59
CA ALA A 408 15.77 -2.45 -1.06
C ALA A 408 14.62 -2.14 -0.10
N GLY A 409 13.38 -2.33 -0.59
CA GLY A 409 12.19 -2.18 0.26
C GLY A 409 10.90 -2.52 -0.48
N GLY A 410 9.78 -2.45 0.24
CA GLY A 410 8.50 -2.95 -0.24
C GLY A 410 8.45 -4.47 -0.22
N ASP A 411 7.60 -5.05 -1.07
CA ASP A 411 7.28 -6.47 -1.01
C ASP A 411 8.46 -7.40 -1.37
N VAL A 412 9.48 -6.91 -2.09
CA VAL A 412 10.70 -7.68 -2.38
C VAL A 412 11.49 -8.03 -1.10
N VAL A 413 11.30 -7.25 -0.04
CA VAL A 413 11.94 -7.47 1.28
C VAL A 413 10.99 -8.16 2.25
N ARG A 414 9.75 -7.66 2.40
CA ARG A 414 8.80 -8.17 3.39
C ARG A 414 7.87 -9.27 2.89
N GLY A 415 7.70 -9.42 1.58
CA GLY A 415 6.66 -10.20 0.92
C GLY A 415 5.39 -9.37 0.72
N ALA A 416 4.41 -9.93 0.01
CA ALA A 416 3.16 -9.25 -0.31
C ALA A 416 2.48 -8.64 0.94
N ALA A 417 2.25 -7.32 0.89
CA ALA A 417 1.74 -6.54 2.00
C ALA A 417 0.79 -5.42 1.51
N THR A 418 0.68 -4.32 2.25
CA THR A 418 -0.23 -3.23 1.92
C THR A 418 0.50 -2.06 1.25
N ALA A 419 -0.24 -1.30 0.43
CA ALA A 419 0.31 -0.11 -0.24
C ALA A 419 0.92 0.89 0.76
N ILE A 420 0.27 1.12 1.91
CA ILE A 420 0.77 2.06 2.92
C ILE A 420 2.09 1.60 3.57
N GLN A 421 2.30 0.28 3.70
CA GLN A 421 3.57 -0.27 4.17
C GLN A 421 4.67 -0.10 3.11
N ALA A 422 4.35 -0.34 1.85
CA ALA A 422 5.29 -0.11 0.75
C ALA A 422 5.71 1.36 0.64
N ILE A 423 4.77 2.30 0.81
CA ILE A 423 5.03 3.75 0.89
C ILE A 423 5.98 4.07 2.06
N ALA A 424 5.72 3.50 3.23
CA ALA A 424 6.56 3.68 4.42
C ALA A 424 7.98 3.16 4.19
N ASP A 425 8.13 2.00 3.54
CA ASP A 425 9.43 1.45 3.18
C ASP A 425 10.20 2.36 2.22
N GLY A 426 9.55 2.89 1.20
CA GLY A 426 10.16 3.84 0.28
C GLY A 426 10.63 5.12 0.98
N LYS A 427 9.80 5.67 1.88
CA LYS A 427 10.17 6.81 2.72
C LYS A 427 11.39 6.50 3.60
N LYS A 428 11.37 5.36 4.30
CA LYS A 428 12.48 4.90 5.14
C LYS A 428 13.76 4.69 4.34
N ALA A 429 13.65 4.08 3.15
CA ALA A 429 14.79 3.87 2.27
C ALA A 429 15.41 5.20 1.81
N ALA A 430 14.58 6.20 1.48
CA ALA A 430 15.07 7.52 1.14
C ALA A 430 15.88 8.18 2.28
N VAL A 431 15.41 8.04 3.53
CA VAL A 431 16.16 8.48 4.73
C VAL A 431 17.50 7.75 4.82
N ASN A 432 17.48 6.44 4.70
CA ASN A 432 18.68 5.60 4.84
C ASN A 432 19.72 5.92 3.75
N ILE A 433 19.29 6.05 2.50
CA ILE A 433 20.16 6.43 1.36
C ILE A 433 20.75 7.83 1.59
N ASN A 434 19.90 8.80 1.99
CA ASN A 434 20.36 10.16 2.25
C ASN A 434 21.41 10.18 3.38
N ASN A 435 21.17 9.48 4.49
CA ASN A 435 22.11 9.39 5.61
C ASN A 435 23.42 8.71 5.18
N TYR A 436 23.34 7.62 4.44
CA TYR A 436 24.51 6.89 3.97
C TYR A 436 25.39 7.73 3.03
N LEU A 437 24.79 8.35 2.01
CA LEU A 437 25.53 9.18 1.06
C LEU A 437 25.96 10.53 1.64
N GLY A 438 25.22 11.09 2.59
CA GLY A 438 25.57 12.29 3.33
C GLY A 438 26.81 12.08 4.21
N SER A 439 26.89 10.99 4.95
CA SER A 439 28.04 10.67 5.83
C SER A 439 29.35 10.49 5.06
N GLN A 440 29.28 10.02 3.81
CA GLN A 440 30.47 9.80 2.96
C GLN A 440 31.01 11.08 2.32
N SER A 441 30.22 12.13 2.22
CA SER A 441 30.60 13.39 1.57
C SER A 441 31.08 14.48 2.53
N GLY A 442 31.20 14.17 3.84
CA GLY A 442 31.56 15.16 4.87
C GLY A 442 30.50 16.25 5.08
N ILE A 443 29.35 16.12 4.43
CA ILE A 443 28.19 16.98 4.63
C ILE A 443 27.55 16.55 5.96
N THR A 444 27.45 17.46 6.90
CA THR A 444 26.87 17.22 8.22
C THR A 444 25.44 16.66 8.04
N VAL A 445 25.26 15.38 8.33
CA VAL A 445 23.98 14.69 8.30
C VAL A 445 23.22 15.11 9.54
N GLY A 446 22.46 16.16 9.45
CA GLY A 446 21.67 16.68 10.57
C GLY A 446 20.35 17.27 10.11
N GLU A 447 20.17 17.35 8.81
CA GLU A 447 18.93 17.90 8.28
C GLU A 447 18.02 16.76 7.82
N GLU A 448 16.86 16.67 8.43
CA GLU A 448 15.73 15.82 8.04
C GLU A 448 15.46 15.91 6.53
N ILE A 449 14.96 14.82 5.93
CA ILE A 449 14.40 14.88 4.57
C ILE A 449 13.48 16.08 4.50
N VAL A 450 13.65 16.91 3.45
CA VAL A 450 12.77 18.06 3.24
C VAL A 450 11.35 17.55 3.04
N LEU A 451 10.54 17.81 4.04
CA LEU A 451 9.10 17.66 3.94
C LEU A 451 8.55 18.94 3.29
N PRO A 452 7.48 18.86 2.48
CA PRO A 452 6.83 20.03 1.93
C PRO A 452 6.48 21.02 3.07
N GLU A 453 6.98 22.26 2.98
CA GLU A 453 6.64 23.30 3.97
C GLU A 453 5.16 23.67 3.84
N LEU A 454 4.46 23.66 4.97
CA LEU A 454 3.15 24.27 5.08
C LEU A 454 3.37 25.77 5.26
N GLU A 455 2.96 26.59 4.30
CA GLU A 455 2.74 27.99 4.58
C GLU A 455 1.55 28.08 5.53
N VAL A 456 1.81 28.32 6.81
CA VAL A 456 0.77 28.69 7.78
C VAL A 456 0.29 30.07 7.39
N GLY A 457 -0.70 30.12 6.49
CA GLY A 457 -1.32 31.38 6.12
C GLY A 457 -1.80 32.09 7.39
N LYS A 458 -1.46 33.37 7.51
CA LYS A 458 -2.00 34.25 8.54
C LYS A 458 -3.52 34.08 8.55
N THR A 459 -4.04 33.48 9.60
CA THR A 459 -5.47 33.39 9.84
C THR A 459 -6.07 34.81 9.79
N SER A 460 -6.79 35.11 8.73
CA SER A 460 -7.78 36.17 8.81
C SER A 460 -8.81 35.70 9.83
N VAL A 461 -8.81 36.34 10.98
CA VAL A 461 -9.86 36.21 11.97
C VAL A 461 -11.13 36.66 11.27
N LEU A 462 -11.99 35.74 10.90
CA LEU A 462 -13.37 36.04 10.57
C LEU A 462 -14.00 36.52 11.85
N SER A 463 -14.09 37.85 11.98
CA SER A 463 -14.98 38.51 12.93
C SER A 463 -16.40 38.07 12.57
N ALA A 464 -16.97 37.20 13.41
CA ALA A 464 -18.40 36.95 13.37
C ALA A 464 -19.12 38.25 13.77
N ALA A 465 -19.87 38.81 12.84
CA ALA A 465 -20.94 39.75 13.13
C ALA A 465 -22.21 38.94 13.45
#